data_59bb64f4e4149fecc17426695707bfad
#
_entry.id   59bb64f4e4149fecc17426695707bfad
#
_cell.length_a   1.000
_cell.length_b   1.000
_cell.length_c   1.000
_cell.angle_alpha   90.00
_cell.angle_beta   90.00
_cell.angle_gamma   90.00
#
_symmetry.space_group_name_H-M   'P 1'
#
loop_
_entity.id
_entity.type
_entity.pdbx_description
1 polymer ?
#
loop_
_entity_poly.entity_id
_entity_poly.type
_entity_poly.pdbx_seq_one_letter_code
_entity_poly.pdbx_strand_id
1 'polypeptide(L)'
;FPQRFFLPDDHSITTYLDDLYEAIIVRDIMLRHNIREQTALRNVLAFLLDNIGNPFSARNISGRMVSEGIKTTTATVLNYVDYFKEAFILLKHDIKGKALLSSTEKYYAVDLGLRNVIKKSEKLDSNKLYENIVYLEMRSRGYEVQVGKLDDTEIDFICYRGDEKLYIQVAYLITP
;
A
#
# COMPACT_ATOMS: atom_id res chain seq x y z
N PHE A 1 9.82 9.71 4.47
CA PHE A 1 10.19 10.44 5.72
C PHE A 1 11.32 11.41 5.42
N PRO A 2 11.12 12.75 5.58
CA PRO A 2 12.10 13.77 5.17
C PRO A 2 13.45 13.68 5.88
N GLN A 3 13.48 13.20 7.12
CA GLN A 3 14.73 13.11 7.93
C GLN A 3 15.82 12.23 7.28
N ARG A 4 15.44 11.27 6.42
CA ARG A 4 16.41 10.43 5.70
C ARG A 4 17.43 11.24 4.89
N PHE A 5 17.06 12.45 4.40
CA PHE A 5 17.93 13.29 3.60
C PHE A 5 19.06 13.96 4.41
N PHE A 6 18.98 13.91 5.74
CA PHE A 6 19.97 14.45 6.65
C PHE A 6 20.88 13.37 7.24
N LEU A 7 20.68 12.09 6.88
CA LEU A 7 21.48 10.97 7.35
C LEU A 7 22.70 10.77 6.44
N PRO A 8 23.88 10.40 7.02
CA PRO A 8 25.15 10.46 6.30
C PRO A 8 25.34 9.32 5.28
N ASP A 9 24.65 8.19 5.45
CA ASP A 9 24.87 6.99 4.65
C ASP A 9 23.63 6.07 4.63
N ASP A 10 23.65 5.10 3.72
CA ASP A 10 22.54 4.15 3.53
C ASP A 10 22.28 3.25 4.74
N HIS A 11 23.32 2.94 5.52
CA HIS A 11 23.17 2.14 6.74
C HIS A 11 22.38 2.92 7.80
N SER A 12 22.73 4.18 8.03
CA SER A 12 22.02 5.08 8.93
C SER A 12 20.57 5.29 8.49
N ILE A 13 20.33 5.41 7.18
CA ILE A 13 18.99 5.52 6.61
C ILE A 13 18.17 4.25 6.90
N THR A 14 18.76 3.07 6.66
CA THR A 14 18.08 1.79 6.90
C THR A 14 17.75 1.62 8.38
N THR A 15 18.72 1.85 9.27
CA THR A 15 18.51 1.77 10.72
C THR A 15 17.40 2.71 11.18
N TYR A 16 17.40 3.96 10.72
CA TYR A 16 16.36 4.93 11.04
C TYR A 16 14.96 4.46 10.58
N LEU A 17 14.86 3.92 9.37
CA LEU A 17 13.59 3.42 8.85
C LEU A 17 13.12 2.16 9.57
N ASP A 18 14.03 1.26 9.98
CA ASP A 18 13.73 0.10 10.82
C ASP A 18 13.19 0.52 12.19
N ASP A 19 13.88 1.44 12.87
CA ASP A 19 13.44 1.97 14.16
C ASP A 19 12.08 2.65 14.07
N LEU A 20 11.85 3.41 12.99
CA LEU A 20 10.57 4.06 12.72
C LEU A 20 9.46 3.02 12.49
N TYR A 21 9.74 1.99 11.71
CA TYR A 21 8.80 0.88 11.47
C TYR A 21 8.44 0.17 12.78
N GLU A 22 9.45 -0.16 13.60
CA GLU A 22 9.20 -0.77 14.92
C GLU A 22 8.37 0.14 15.82
N ALA A 23 8.66 1.43 15.85
CA ALA A 23 7.89 2.38 16.64
C ALA A 23 6.42 2.44 16.19
N ILE A 24 6.14 2.48 14.88
CA ILE A 24 4.78 2.49 14.34
C ILE A 24 4.07 1.17 14.68
N ILE A 25 4.68 0.03 14.37
CA ILE A 25 4.05 -1.28 14.61
C ILE A 25 3.77 -1.51 16.09
N VAL A 26 4.76 -1.29 16.95
CA VAL A 26 4.63 -1.61 18.38
C VAL A 26 3.82 -0.54 19.11
N ARG A 27 4.17 0.75 18.99
CA ARG A 27 3.55 1.81 19.79
C ARG A 27 2.21 2.23 19.24
N ASP A 28 2.12 2.49 17.93
CA ASP A 28 0.87 3.01 17.37
C ASP A 28 -0.17 1.92 17.11
N ILE A 29 0.25 0.75 16.64
CA ILE A 29 -0.72 -0.28 16.25
C ILE A 29 -0.94 -1.28 17.37
N MET A 30 0.11 -2.00 17.80
CA MET A 30 -0.07 -3.10 18.74
C MET A 30 -0.60 -2.63 20.11
N LEU A 31 -0.04 -1.54 20.66
CA LEU A 31 -0.50 -1.01 21.95
C LEU A 31 -1.90 -0.40 21.84
N ARG A 32 -2.17 0.36 20.78
CA ARG A 32 -3.48 1.01 20.58
C ARG A 32 -4.61 0.01 20.45
N HIS A 33 -4.39 -1.08 19.70
CA HIS A 33 -5.41 -2.08 19.40
C HIS A 33 -5.28 -3.37 20.23
N ASN A 34 -4.40 -3.37 21.27
CA ASN A 34 -4.17 -4.52 22.15
C ASN A 34 -3.87 -5.82 21.41
N ILE A 35 -3.01 -5.74 20.37
CA ILE A 35 -2.64 -6.88 19.53
C ILE A 35 -1.51 -7.66 20.21
N ARG A 36 -1.74 -8.96 20.43
CA ARG A 36 -0.74 -9.87 21.02
C ARG A 36 0.08 -10.61 19.97
N GLU A 37 -0.54 -10.94 18.83
CA GLU A 37 0.07 -11.73 17.76
C GLU A 37 0.78 -10.84 16.72
N GLN A 38 2.03 -10.50 17.01
CA GLN A 38 2.86 -9.62 16.18
C GLN A 38 3.14 -10.23 14.79
N THR A 39 3.36 -11.56 14.73
CA THR A 39 3.74 -12.26 13.49
C THR A 39 2.68 -12.10 12.40
N ALA A 40 1.41 -12.33 12.74
CA ALA A 40 0.32 -12.19 11.77
C ALA A 40 0.19 -10.75 11.27
N LEU A 41 0.28 -9.77 12.17
CA LEU A 41 0.24 -8.34 11.81
C LEU A 41 1.35 -7.97 10.81
N ARG A 42 2.61 -8.35 11.12
CA ARG A 42 3.77 -8.06 10.26
C ARG A 42 3.68 -8.73 8.91
N ASN A 43 3.26 -10.00 8.86
CA ASN A 43 3.15 -10.72 7.60
C ASN A 43 2.04 -10.18 6.70
N VAL A 44 0.91 -9.78 7.28
CA VAL A 44 -0.16 -9.10 6.52
C VAL A 44 0.35 -7.78 5.94
N LEU A 45 1.07 -6.98 6.72
CA LEU A 45 1.64 -5.71 6.22
C LEU A 45 2.67 -5.94 5.12
N ALA A 46 3.61 -6.87 5.32
CA ALA A 46 4.60 -7.20 4.31
C ALA A 46 3.95 -7.67 3.00
N PHE A 47 2.92 -8.51 3.08
CA PHE A 47 2.16 -8.95 1.92
C PHE A 47 1.50 -7.77 1.18
N LEU A 48 0.87 -6.85 1.90
CA LEU A 48 0.22 -5.68 1.31
C LEU A 48 1.23 -4.76 0.62
N LEU A 49 2.38 -4.52 1.25
CA LEU A 49 3.45 -3.69 0.70
C LEU A 49 4.14 -4.34 -0.51
N ASP A 50 4.19 -5.67 -0.57
CA ASP A 50 4.67 -6.41 -1.75
C ASP A 50 3.68 -6.37 -2.92
N ASN A 51 2.40 -6.15 -2.63
CA ASN A 51 1.30 -6.17 -3.59
C ASN A 51 0.60 -4.82 -3.75
N ILE A 52 1.30 -3.71 -3.50
CA ILE A 52 0.75 -2.36 -3.73
C ILE A 52 0.23 -2.22 -5.16
N GLY A 53 -0.89 -1.49 -5.34
CA GLY A 53 -1.54 -1.32 -6.64
C GLY A 53 -2.28 -2.54 -7.18
N ASN A 54 -2.14 -3.71 -6.55
CA ASN A 54 -2.90 -4.91 -6.93
C ASN A 54 -4.28 -4.95 -6.26
N PRO A 55 -5.24 -5.65 -6.88
CA PRO A 55 -6.51 -5.95 -6.26
C PRO A 55 -6.35 -6.68 -4.93
N PHE A 56 -7.00 -6.16 -3.89
CA PHE A 56 -6.94 -6.70 -2.52
C PHE A 56 -8.04 -7.73 -2.28
N SER A 57 -7.69 -8.81 -1.58
CA SER A 57 -8.64 -9.77 -1.05
C SER A 57 -8.22 -10.29 0.32
N ALA A 58 -8.91 -9.86 1.36
CA ALA A 58 -8.66 -10.30 2.74
C ALA A 58 -8.80 -11.83 2.88
N ARG A 59 -9.74 -12.45 2.14
CA ARG A 59 -9.93 -13.90 2.12
C ARG A 59 -8.71 -14.64 1.55
N ASN A 60 -8.15 -14.14 0.45
CA ASN A 60 -6.96 -14.76 -0.15
C ASN A 60 -5.75 -14.62 0.78
N ILE A 61 -5.57 -13.46 1.41
CA ILE A 61 -4.48 -13.24 2.37
C ILE A 61 -4.63 -14.16 3.58
N SER A 62 -5.81 -14.23 4.20
CA SER A 62 -6.03 -15.10 5.35
C SER A 62 -5.83 -16.57 5.00
N GLY A 63 -6.31 -17.02 3.83
CA GLY A 63 -6.09 -18.38 3.34
C GLY A 63 -4.60 -18.72 3.17
N ARG A 64 -3.83 -17.81 2.58
CA ARG A 64 -2.38 -17.98 2.43
C ARG A 64 -1.67 -18.04 3.79
N MET A 65 -1.97 -17.11 4.71
CA MET A 65 -1.38 -17.11 6.06
C MET A 65 -1.65 -18.44 6.80
N VAL A 66 -2.88 -18.94 6.72
CA VAL A 66 -3.24 -20.23 7.33
C VAL A 66 -2.47 -21.38 6.70
N SER A 67 -2.28 -21.39 5.38
CA SER A 67 -1.47 -22.43 4.70
C SER A 67 0.01 -22.38 5.09
N GLU A 68 0.51 -21.22 5.52
CA GLU A 68 1.86 -21.01 6.06
C GLU A 68 1.94 -21.24 7.59
N GLY A 69 0.87 -21.76 8.21
CA GLY A 69 0.82 -22.09 9.64
C GLY A 69 0.53 -20.90 10.56
N ILE A 70 0.18 -19.73 10.00
CA ILE A 70 -0.13 -18.51 10.76
C ILE A 70 -1.62 -18.45 11.03
N LYS A 71 -2.01 -18.53 12.30
CA LYS A 71 -3.41 -18.43 12.71
C LYS A 71 -3.96 -17.03 12.46
N THR A 72 -4.88 -16.90 11.52
CA THR A 72 -5.59 -15.66 11.24
C THR A 72 -6.96 -15.93 10.60
N THR A 73 -7.79 -14.91 10.51
CA THR A 73 -9.10 -14.96 9.85
C THR A 73 -9.25 -13.80 8.87
N THR A 74 -10.21 -13.90 7.96
CA THR A 74 -10.54 -12.79 7.06
C THR A 74 -10.88 -11.50 7.83
N ALA A 75 -11.64 -11.61 8.92
CA ALA A 75 -11.97 -10.47 9.78
C ALA A 75 -10.72 -9.85 10.43
N THR A 76 -9.78 -10.69 10.90
CA THR A 76 -8.52 -10.22 11.46
C THR A 76 -7.69 -9.45 10.42
N VAL A 77 -7.63 -9.96 9.17
CA VAL A 77 -6.92 -9.27 8.08
C VAL A 77 -7.55 -7.90 7.78
N LEU A 78 -8.89 -7.82 7.74
CA LEU A 78 -9.60 -6.54 7.52
C LEU A 78 -9.29 -5.54 8.66
N ASN A 79 -9.34 -5.97 9.91
CA ASN A 79 -8.99 -5.11 11.04
C ASN A 79 -7.54 -4.60 10.93
N TYR A 80 -6.59 -5.46 10.57
CA TYR A 80 -5.19 -5.05 10.40
C TYR A 80 -5.03 -4.01 9.28
N VAL A 81 -5.74 -4.18 8.17
CA VAL A 81 -5.75 -3.17 7.08
C VAL A 81 -6.26 -1.82 7.59
N ASP A 82 -7.34 -1.81 8.39
CA ASP A 82 -7.85 -0.57 8.96
C ASP A 82 -6.82 0.08 9.91
N TYR A 83 -6.14 -0.68 10.75
CA TYR A 83 -5.07 -0.18 11.61
C TYR A 83 -3.88 0.40 10.82
N PHE A 84 -3.49 -0.22 9.70
CA PHE A 84 -2.45 0.33 8.83
C PHE A 84 -2.85 1.64 8.16
N LYS A 85 -4.13 1.81 7.84
CA LYS A 85 -4.68 3.08 7.33
C LYS A 85 -4.69 4.15 8.41
N GLU A 86 -5.14 3.83 9.62
CA GLU A 86 -5.13 4.73 10.77
C GLU A 86 -3.71 5.20 11.14
N ALA A 87 -2.72 4.31 11.00
CA ALA A 87 -1.30 4.63 11.21
C ALA A 87 -0.62 5.30 10.01
N PHE A 88 -1.37 5.64 8.96
CA PHE A 88 -0.85 6.25 7.73
C PHE A 88 0.30 5.48 7.07
N ILE A 89 0.28 4.15 7.14
CA ILE A 89 1.21 3.29 6.39
C ILE A 89 0.65 3.03 4.99
N LEU A 90 -0.67 2.84 4.89
CA LEU A 90 -1.38 2.54 3.65
C LEU A 90 -2.46 3.58 3.37
N LEU A 91 -2.63 3.88 2.09
CA LEU A 91 -3.77 4.60 1.56
C LEU A 91 -4.68 3.62 0.83
N LYS A 92 -5.96 3.62 1.21
CA LYS A 92 -6.99 2.86 0.49
C LYS A 92 -7.43 3.64 -0.75
N HIS A 93 -7.56 2.93 -1.85
CA HIS A 93 -8.19 3.44 -3.05
C HIS A 93 -9.45 2.63 -3.37
N ASP A 94 -10.59 3.32 -3.39
CA ASP A 94 -11.87 2.71 -3.73
C ASP A 94 -12.07 2.78 -5.26
N ILE A 95 -12.23 1.62 -5.89
CA ILE A 95 -12.57 1.55 -7.32
C ILE A 95 -14.04 1.90 -7.47
N LYS A 96 -14.33 3.11 -7.94
CA LYS A 96 -15.68 3.52 -8.30
C LYS A 96 -16.02 2.98 -9.69
N GLY A 97 -16.80 1.92 -9.76
CA GLY A 97 -17.33 1.35 -11.01
C GLY A 97 -18.77 0.90 -10.86
N LYS A 98 -19.50 0.66 -11.97
CA LYS A 98 -20.90 0.25 -12.00
C LYS A 98 -21.23 -1.07 -11.26
N ALA A 99 -20.25 -1.82 -10.82
CA ALA A 99 -20.42 -3.03 -10.05
C ALA A 99 -20.33 -2.74 -8.55
N LEU A 100 -21.42 -2.26 -7.96
CA LEU A 100 -21.60 -2.07 -6.51
C LEU A 100 -21.37 -3.36 -5.66
N LEU A 101 -21.18 -4.52 -6.30
CA LEU A 101 -21.04 -5.82 -5.65
C LEU A 101 -19.63 -6.43 -5.74
N SER A 102 -18.68 -5.79 -6.43
CA SER A 102 -17.27 -6.21 -6.47
C SER A 102 -16.37 -5.01 -6.25
N SER A 103 -16.37 -4.46 -5.05
CA SER A 103 -15.40 -3.42 -4.67
C SER A 103 -14.02 -4.08 -4.56
N THR A 104 -13.31 -4.13 -5.66
CA THR A 104 -11.90 -4.51 -5.64
C THR A 104 -11.14 -3.30 -5.11
N GLU A 105 -10.70 -3.38 -3.88
CA GLU A 105 -9.89 -2.33 -3.26
C GLU A 105 -8.44 -2.48 -3.71
N LYS A 106 -7.76 -1.34 -3.94
CA LYS A 106 -6.30 -1.28 -4.11
C LYS A 106 -5.71 -0.49 -2.93
N TYR A 107 -4.48 -0.81 -2.57
CA TYR A 107 -3.75 -0.11 -1.51
C TYR A 107 -2.42 0.40 -2.05
N TYR A 108 -2.05 1.59 -1.60
CA TYR A 108 -0.79 2.26 -1.92
C TYR A 108 -0.02 2.57 -0.64
N ALA A 109 1.30 2.40 -0.67
CA ALA A 109 2.17 2.76 0.44
C ALA A 109 2.30 4.28 0.54
N VAL A 110 2.19 4.84 1.74
CA VAL A 110 2.41 6.28 1.97
C VAL A 110 3.88 6.66 1.80
N ASP A 111 4.78 5.76 2.18
CA ASP A 111 6.23 5.96 2.04
C ASP A 111 6.92 4.72 1.47
N LEU A 112 7.58 4.88 0.32
CA LEU A 112 8.28 3.78 -0.34
C LEU A 112 9.60 3.41 0.35
N GLY A 113 10.21 4.31 1.11
CA GLY A 113 11.38 4.00 1.94
C GLY A 113 11.04 3.00 3.02
N LEU A 114 9.93 3.25 3.75
CA LEU A 114 9.40 2.30 4.74
C LEU A 114 9.03 0.96 4.11
N ARG A 115 8.40 0.99 2.92
CA ARG A 115 8.10 -0.23 2.15
C ARG A 115 9.35 -1.05 1.86
N ASN A 116 10.45 -0.41 1.45
CA ASN A 116 11.68 -1.10 1.08
C ASN A 116 12.34 -1.80 2.27
N VAL A 117 12.23 -1.26 3.46
CA VAL A 117 12.73 -1.86 4.71
C VAL A 117 11.91 -3.10 5.09
N ILE A 118 10.59 -3.01 4.96
CA ILE A 118 9.67 -4.09 5.36
C ILE A 118 9.67 -5.23 4.32
N LYS A 119 9.84 -4.89 3.04
CA LYS A 119 9.80 -5.83 1.94
C LYS A 119 11.02 -6.77 1.99
N LYS A 120 10.76 -8.07 2.06
CA LYS A 120 11.80 -9.12 2.03
C LYS A 120 12.18 -9.56 0.62
N SER A 121 11.42 -9.16 -0.40
CA SER A 121 11.63 -9.58 -1.78
C SER A 121 12.59 -8.64 -2.52
N GLU A 122 13.63 -9.18 -3.11
CA GLU A 122 14.58 -8.43 -3.95
C GLU A 122 14.01 -8.03 -5.31
N LYS A 123 12.87 -8.60 -5.73
CA LYS A 123 12.25 -8.26 -7.00
C LYS A 123 11.59 -6.88 -6.93
N LEU A 124 12.24 -5.90 -7.56
CA LEU A 124 11.67 -4.59 -7.84
C LEU A 124 10.60 -4.74 -8.93
N ASP A 125 9.34 -4.65 -8.57
CA ASP A 125 8.29 -4.41 -9.55
C ASP A 125 8.23 -2.89 -9.82
N SER A 126 9.04 -2.45 -10.78
CA SER A 126 9.20 -1.04 -11.09
C SER A 126 7.88 -0.38 -11.49
N ASN A 127 7.00 -1.09 -12.22
CA ASN A 127 5.70 -0.56 -12.61
C ASN A 127 4.84 -0.19 -11.41
N LYS A 128 4.78 -1.06 -10.40
CA LYS A 128 4.02 -0.79 -9.16
C LYS A 128 4.60 0.35 -8.33
N LEU A 129 5.94 0.49 -8.33
CA LEU A 129 6.58 1.63 -7.66
C LEU A 129 6.22 2.94 -8.35
N TYR A 130 6.28 3.00 -9.68
CA TYR A 130 5.89 4.20 -10.43
C TYR A 130 4.41 4.50 -10.28
N GLU A 131 3.54 3.49 -10.35
CA GLU A 131 2.11 3.66 -10.09
C GLU A 131 1.87 4.27 -8.69
N ASN A 132 2.54 3.77 -7.65
CA ASN A 132 2.45 4.31 -6.31
C ASN A 132 2.95 5.76 -6.20
N ILE A 133 4.06 6.09 -6.86
CA ILE A 133 4.60 7.46 -6.89
C ILE A 133 3.61 8.41 -7.56
N VAL A 134 3.08 8.03 -8.72
CA VAL A 134 2.09 8.83 -9.45
C VAL A 134 0.83 9.03 -8.62
N TYR A 135 0.34 7.96 -7.97
CA TYR A 135 -0.81 8.06 -7.06
C TYR A 135 -0.60 9.09 -5.95
N LEU A 136 0.55 9.01 -5.24
CA LEU A 136 0.88 9.94 -4.16
C LEU A 136 1.02 11.38 -4.67
N GLU A 137 1.68 11.57 -5.80
CA GLU A 137 1.88 12.89 -6.42
C GLU A 137 0.55 13.54 -6.82
N MET A 138 -0.35 12.78 -7.46
CA MET A 138 -1.66 13.32 -7.83
C MET A 138 -2.50 13.68 -6.60
N ARG A 139 -2.45 12.85 -5.56
CA ARG A 139 -3.09 13.15 -4.27
C ARG A 139 -2.52 14.40 -3.61
N SER A 140 -1.19 14.57 -3.63
CA SER A 140 -0.52 15.74 -3.05
C SER A 140 -0.87 17.05 -3.78
N ARG A 141 -1.14 16.96 -5.08
CA ARG A 141 -1.63 18.09 -5.91
C ARG A 141 -3.11 18.39 -5.74
N GLY A 142 -3.80 17.67 -4.86
CA GLY A 142 -5.22 17.90 -4.55
C GLY A 142 -6.19 17.25 -5.54
N TYR A 143 -5.74 16.29 -6.36
CA TYR A 143 -6.65 15.55 -7.21
C TYR A 143 -7.40 14.47 -6.42
N GLU A 144 -8.67 14.29 -6.72
CA GLU A 144 -9.39 13.07 -6.45
C GLU A 144 -8.93 12.03 -7.49
N VAL A 145 -8.28 10.95 -7.03
CA VAL A 145 -7.75 9.91 -7.90
C VAL A 145 -8.72 8.73 -7.91
N GLN A 146 -9.04 8.20 -9.07
CA GLN A 146 -9.87 7.02 -9.26
C GLN A 146 -9.13 6.02 -10.16
N VAL A 147 -9.24 4.72 -9.88
CA VAL A 147 -8.87 3.67 -10.84
C VAL A 147 -10.08 3.46 -11.74
N GLY A 148 -9.90 3.40 -13.03
CA GLY A 148 -11.01 3.36 -13.96
C GLY A 148 -10.83 2.40 -15.11
N LYS A 149 -11.96 2.21 -15.82
CA LYS A 149 -11.98 1.67 -17.16
C LYS A 149 -12.43 2.79 -18.10
N LEU A 150 -11.71 2.95 -19.20
CA LEU A 150 -12.17 3.72 -20.34
C LEU A 150 -12.61 2.69 -21.39
N ASP A 151 -13.92 2.59 -21.59
CA ASP A 151 -14.57 1.53 -22.36
C ASP A 151 -14.18 0.14 -21.82
N ASP A 152 -13.48 -0.70 -22.58
CA ASP A 152 -12.98 -2.01 -22.16
C ASP A 152 -11.49 -2.00 -21.74
N THR A 153 -10.84 -0.84 -21.78
CA THR A 153 -9.41 -0.71 -21.44
C THR A 153 -9.26 -0.23 -19.98
N GLU A 154 -8.45 -0.95 -19.20
CA GLU A 154 -8.08 -0.53 -17.85
C GLU A 154 -7.12 0.67 -17.95
N ILE A 155 -7.44 1.74 -17.19
CA ILE A 155 -6.59 2.92 -17.01
C ILE A 155 -6.14 2.95 -15.56
N ASP A 156 -4.84 3.18 -15.32
CA ASP A 156 -4.31 3.19 -13.97
C ASP A 156 -5.00 4.26 -13.12
N PHE A 157 -5.12 5.50 -13.62
CA PHE A 157 -5.77 6.57 -12.89
C PHE A 157 -6.63 7.48 -13.75
N ILE A 158 -7.76 7.89 -13.21
CA ILE A 158 -8.56 9.02 -13.64
C ILE A 158 -8.56 10.04 -12.51
N CYS A 159 -8.00 11.21 -12.76
CA CYS A 159 -7.80 12.24 -11.74
C CYS A 159 -8.70 13.42 -12.00
N TYR A 160 -9.38 13.90 -10.95
CA TYR A 160 -10.31 15.04 -11.01
C TYR A 160 -9.86 16.15 -10.05
N ARG A 161 -9.90 17.40 -10.54
CA ARG A 161 -9.69 18.60 -9.70
C ARG A 161 -10.50 19.76 -10.28
N GLY A 162 -11.62 20.13 -9.62
CA GLY A 162 -12.58 21.04 -10.20
C GLY A 162 -13.10 20.53 -11.54
N ASP A 163 -12.97 21.33 -12.59
CA ASP A 163 -13.39 20.97 -13.96
C ASP A 163 -12.30 20.19 -14.73
N GLU A 164 -11.11 20.07 -14.16
CA GLU A 164 -10.00 19.35 -14.79
C GLU A 164 -10.16 17.85 -14.62
N LYS A 165 -9.95 17.10 -15.71
CA LYS A 165 -9.96 15.65 -15.74
C LYS A 165 -8.76 15.14 -16.52
N LEU A 166 -7.94 14.31 -15.86
CA LEU A 166 -6.75 13.69 -16.44
C LEU A 166 -6.92 12.17 -16.48
N TYR A 167 -6.45 11.56 -17.57
CA TYR A 167 -6.32 10.12 -17.71
C TYR A 167 -4.83 9.77 -17.70
N ILE A 168 -4.40 8.91 -16.79
CA ILE A 168 -2.99 8.59 -16.58
C ILE A 168 -2.79 7.10 -16.70
N GLN A 169 -1.88 6.72 -17.62
CA GLN A 169 -1.34 5.37 -17.74
C GLN A 169 0.13 5.40 -17.35
N VAL A 170 0.53 4.54 -16.43
CA VAL A 170 1.91 4.45 -15.92
C VAL A 170 2.61 3.27 -16.56
N ALA A 171 3.73 3.51 -17.24
CA ALA A 171 4.54 2.47 -17.86
C ALA A 171 6.03 2.72 -17.62
N TYR A 172 6.77 1.66 -17.29
CA TYR A 172 8.23 1.73 -17.11
C TYR A 172 8.96 1.83 -18.47
N LEU A 173 8.46 1.11 -19.46
CA LEU A 173 8.96 1.12 -20.83
C LEU A 173 7.77 1.29 -21.76
N ILE A 174 7.84 2.31 -22.61
CA ILE A 174 6.94 2.45 -23.74
C ILE A 174 7.65 1.77 -24.91
N THR A 175 7.23 0.54 -25.23
CA THR A 175 7.68 -0.10 -26.49
C THR A 175 6.92 0.55 -27.65
N PRO A 176 7.62 0.93 -28.74
CA PRO A 176 6.99 1.53 -29.91
C PRO A 176 6.01 0.58 -30.59
#